data_6d748656bf7492353cca86d2140dd4bd
#
_entry.id   6d748656bf7492353cca86d2140dd4bd
#
_cell.length_a   1.000
_cell.length_b   1.000
_cell.length_c   1.000
_cell.angle_alpha   90.00
_cell.angle_beta   90.00
_cell.angle_gamma   90.00
#
_symmetry.space_group_name_H-M   'P 1'
#
loop_
_entity.id
_entity.type
_entity.pdbx_description
1 polymer ?
#
loop_
_entity_poly.entity_id
_entity_poly.type
_entity_poly.pdbx_seq_one_letter_code
_entity_poly.pdbx_strand_id
1 'polypeptide(L)'
;MASNLKNFYQRCFAASFVAVTLVCFTGNALAQTESATGSAASEGADNSPTALINSEISKAWNDHAVKPSPVEEDGKWCRRVYLDVLGRIPSISELDAFVKDKSKDKREKLVDKILNDPNYTEEYAANWSTVWTNVLIGRNGGMEDDTLISREGMMKYLRDSFARNKPYDRMVYELVTATGSTKPGTDKFNGATNFLVMKVNEEMAVQATA
;
A
#
# COMPACT_ATOMS: atom_id res chain seq x y z
N MET A 1 28.04 -11.12 -14.07
CA MET A 1 26.91 -11.08 -15.00
C MET A 1 25.93 -9.95 -14.67
N ALA A 2 26.41 -8.73 -14.52
CA ALA A 2 25.57 -7.60 -14.06
C ALA A 2 25.75 -6.33 -14.93
N SER A 3 26.16 -6.48 -16.19
CA SER A 3 26.46 -5.34 -17.07
C SER A 3 25.54 -5.17 -18.30
N ASN A 4 24.54 -6.03 -18.49
CA ASN A 4 23.73 -6.03 -19.72
C ASN A 4 22.30 -5.44 -19.59
N LEU A 5 21.88 -5.01 -18.42
CA LEU A 5 20.53 -4.42 -18.26
C LEU A 5 20.47 -2.88 -18.42
N LYS A 6 21.61 -2.19 -18.36
CA LYS A 6 21.64 -0.73 -18.52
C LYS A 6 21.61 -0.22 -19.96
N ASN A 7 21.86 -1.07 -20.93
CA ASN A 7 21.92 -0.67 -22.35
C ASN A 7 20.61 -0.78 -23.12
N PHE A 8 19.55 -1.31 -22.52
CA PHE A 8 18.25 -1.45 -23.21
C PHE A 8 17.39 -0.19 -23.13
N TYR A 9 17.53 0.63 -22.07
CA TYR A 9 16.73 1.85 -21.89
C TYR A 9 17.28 3.10 -22.59
N GLN A 10 18.49 3.08 -23.10
CA GLN A 10 19.12 4.26 -23.73
C GLN A 10 18.98 4.33 -25.26
N ARG A 11 18.32 3.39 -25.92
CA ARG A 11 18.22 3.33 -27.39
C ARG A 11 16.86 3.73 -27.99
N CYS A 12 15.88 4.16 -27.21
CA CYS A 12 14.57 4.58 -27.72
C CYS A 12 14.32 6.10 -27.74
N PHE A 13 15.32 6.95 -27.47
CA PHE A 13 15.17 8.41 -27.52
C PHE A 13 16.19 9.08 -28.47
N ALA A 14 16.21 8.67 -29.70
CA ALA A 14 16.90 9.45 -30.75
C ALA A 14 16.31 9.11 -32.12
N ALA A 15 15.29 9.81 -32.55
CA ALA A 15 15.01 10.14 -33.95
C ALA A 15 13.60 10.74 -34.09
N SER A 16 13.49 12.06 -34.12
CA SER A 16 12.61 12.79 -35.02
C SER A 16 12.73 14.28 -34.74
N PHE A 17 13.79 14.86 -35.26
CA PHE A 17 13.80 16.30 -35.59
C PHE A 17 13.41 16.41 -37.06
N VAL A 18 12.23 16.93 -37.35
CA VAL A 18 11.88 17.46 -38.67
C VAL A 18 11.56 18.93 -38.50
N ALA A 19 12.35 19.71 -39.20
CA ALA A 19 12.25 21.14 -39.33
C ALA A 19 10.95 21.53 -40.07
N VAL A 20 10.23 22.53 -39.57
CA VAL A 20 9.27 23.30 -40.35
C VAL A 20 9.57 24.78 -40.17
N THR A 21 9.77 25.36 -41.32
CA THR A 21 10.18 26.71 -41.68
C THR A 21 9.25 27.83 -41.20
N LEU A 22 9.90 28.90 -40.83
CA LEU A 22 9.57 30.30 -40.68
C LEU A 22 8.60 30.85 -41.74
N VAL A 23 7.47 31.43 -41.30
CA VAL A 23 6.77 32.47 -42.06
C VAL A 23 6.52 33.67 -41.15
N CYS A 24 7.22 34.76 -41.47
CA CYS A 24 6.99 36.08 -40.91
C CYS A 24 5.67 36.64 -41.44
N PHE A 25 4.78 37.08 -40.56
CA PHE A 25 3.76 38.09 -40.89
C PHE A 25 3.80 39.21 -39.86
N THR A 26 4.18 40.38 -40.35
CA THR A 26 4.10 41.67 -39.67
C THR A 26 2.67 42.17 -39.71
N GLY A 27 2.13 42.57 -38.58
CA GLY A 27 0.80 43.19 -38.50
C GLY A 27 0.61 43.92 -37.15
N ASN A 28 0.42 45.20 -37.26
CA ASN A 28 0.44 46.29 -36.29
C ASN A 28 -0.35 46.13 -35.01
N ALA A 29 0.16 46.86 -34.03
CA ALA A 29 -0.36 47.18 -32.72
C ALA A 29 -1.76 47.81 -32.72
N LEU A 30 -2.58 47.41 -31.76
CA LEU A 30 -3.50 48.31 -31.04
C LEU A 30 -3.58 47.83 -29.59
N ALA A 31 -3.14 48.71 -28.73
CA ALA A 31 -3.26 48.53 -27.28
C ALA A 31 -4.74 48.57 -26.85
N GLN A 32 -5.18 47.56 -26.16
CA GLN A 32 -6.36 47.66 -25.28
C GLN A 32 -6.00 47.12 -23.89
N THR A 33 -5.94 48.06 -22.98
CA THR A 33 -5.97 47.84 -21.54
C THR A 33 -7.32 47.25 -21.19
N GLU A 34 -7.37 45.97 -20.84
CA GLU A 34 -8.48 45.40 -20.14
C GLU A 34 -8.04 44.80 -18.81
N SER A 35 -8.80 45.19 -17.84
CA SER A 35 -8.69 44.93 -16.41
C SER A 35 -8.50 43.44 -16.07
N ALA A 36 -7.54 43.19 -15.20
CA ALA A 36 -7.38 41.91 -14.54
C ALA A 36 -8.64 41.57 -13.71
N THR A 37 -9.53 40.81 -14.30
CA THR A 37 -10.52 40.02 -13.57
C THR A 37 -9.88 38.66 -13.31
N GLY A 38 -9.70 38.35 -12.03
CA GLY A 38 -9.10 37.12 -11.58
C GLY A 38 -9.79 35.92 -12.19
N SER A 39 -9.04 35.16 -12.99
CA SER A 39 -9.40 33.82 -13.37
C SER A 39 -9.34 32.96 -12.11
N ALA A 40 -10.48 32.71 -11.51
CA ALA A 40 -10.62 31.60 -10.58
C ALA A 40 -10.24 30.34 -11.35
N ALA A 41 -9.07 29.80 -11.04
CA ALA A 41 -8.70 28.47 -11.45
C ALA A 41 -9.83 27.54 -10.96
N SER A 42 -10.56 26.94 -11.89
CA SER A 42 -11.41 25.81 -11.60
C SER A 42 -10.48 24.72 -11.08
N GLU A 43 -10.43 24.55 -9.76
CA GLU A 43 -9.89 23.34 -9.13
C GLU A 43 -10.66 22.19 -9.77
N GLY A 44 -10.00 21.46 -10.65
CA GLY A 44 -10.52 20.21 -11.18
C GLY A 44 -10.84 19.32 -9.97
N ALA A 45 -12.09 18.89 -9.86
CA ALA A 45 -12.49 18.01 -8.77
C ALA A 45 -11.51 16.84 -8.71
N ASP A 46 -10.82 16.69 -7.59
CA ASP A 46 -9.94 15.56 -7.34
C ASP A 46 -10.81 14.30 -7.30
N ASN A 47 -10.81 13.53 -8.39
CA ASN A 47 -11.55 12.27 -8.52
C ASN A 47 -10.81 11.09 -7.90
N SER A 48 -9.82 11.34 -7.05
CA SER A 48 -9.13 10.25 -6.35
C SER A 48 -10.09 9.49 -5.41
N PRO A 49 -9.87 8.18 -5.20
CA PRO A 49 -10.63 7.41 -4.22
C PRO A 49 -10.62 8.06 -2.83
N THR A 50 -9.53 8.69 -2.44
CA THR A 50 -9.38 9.39 -1.17
C THR A 50 -10.30 10.61 -1.08
N ALA A 51 -10.40 11.40 -2.15
CA ALA A 51 -11.29 12.55 -2.18
C ALA A 51 -12.77 12.12 -2.08
N LEU A 52 -13.14 11.04 -2.78
CA LEU A 52 -14.49 10.47 -2.69
C LEU A 52 -14.82 10.02 -1.25
N ILE A 53 -13.94 9.26 -0.62
CA ILE A 53 -14.12 8.80 0.77
C ILE A 53 -14.26 10.00 1.72
N ASN A 54 -13.39 10.98 1.59
CA ASN A 54 -13.44 12.18 2.44
C ASN A 54 -14.73 12.99 2.23
N SER A 55 -15.23 13.09 1.01
CA SER A 55 -16.49 13.79 0.72
C SER A 55 -17.69 13.08 1.36
N GLU A 56 -17.78 11.75 1.26
CA GLU A 56 -18.86 10.97 1.86
C GLU A 56 -18.83 11.02 3.40
N ILE A 57 -17.65 10.96 4.01
CA ILE A 57 -17.49 11.11 5.46
C ILE A 57 -17.92 12.52 5.90
N SER A 58 -17.50 13.56 5.18
CA SER A 58 -17.85 14.94 5.49
C SER A 58 -19.35 15.18 5.37
N LYS A 59 -19.98 14.59 4.34
CA LYS A 59 -21.42 14.62 4.17
C LYS A 59 -22.15 13.97 5.35
N ALA A 60 -21.72 12.76 5.75
CA ALA A 60 -22.30 12.08 6.90
C ALA A 60 -22.18 12.88 8.20
N TRP A 61 -21.05 13.56 8.45
CA TRP A 61 -20.89 14.45 9.60
C TRP A 61 -21.88 15.63 9.56
N ASN A 62 -22.08 16.24 8.40
CA ASN A 62 -23.02 17.34 8.23
C ASN A 62 -24.47 16.88 8.42
N ASP A 63 -24.85 15.76 7.83
CA ASP A 63 -26.21 15.18 7.90
C ASP A 63 -26.60 14.82 9.34
N HIS A 64 -25.64 14.41 10.15
CA HIS A 64 -25.85 14.05 11.57
C HIS A 64 -25.44 15.15 12.56
N ALA A 65 -25.08 16.35 12.10
CA ALA A 65 -24.59 17.46 12.92
C ALA A 65 -23.43 17.08 13.86
N VAL A 66 -22.55 16.16 13.41
CA VAL A 66 -21.37 15.69 14.16
C VAL A 66 -20.20 16.60 13.86
N LYS A 67 -19.55 17.13 14.89
CA LYS A 67 -18.32 17.90 14.75
C LYS A 67 -17.11 16.95 14.79
N PRO A 68 -16.24 16.95 13.77
CA PRO A 68 -15.05 16.11 13.77
C PRO A 68 -14.08 16.49 14.90
N SER A 69 -13.35 15.52 15.41
CA SER A 69 -12.28 15.74 16.38
C SER A 69 -11.16 16.59 15.78
N PRO A 70 -10.41 17.36 16.59
CA PRO A 70 -9.23 18.06 16.10
C PRO A 70 -8.17 17.07 15.59
N VAL A 71 -7.32 17.58 14.69
CA VAL A 71 -6.21 16.78 14.14
C VAL A 71 -5.27 16.38 15.28
N GLU A 72 -4.90 15.10 15.30
CA GLU A 72 -4.03 14.52 16.31
C GLU A 72 -2.63 15.17 16.30
N GLU A 73 -2.04 15.29 17.49
CA GLU A 73 -0.67 15.78 17.66
C GLU A 73 0.36 14.87 16.96
N ASP A 74 1.41 15.47 16.41
CA ASP A 74 2.41 14.78 15.61
C ASP A 74 3.06 13.58 16.31
N GLY A 75 3.39 13.69 17.58
CA GLY A 75 4.00 12.59 18.33
C GLY A 75 3.07 11.39 18.50
N LYS A 76 1.80 11.63 18.81
CA LYS A 76 0.78 10.59 18.93
C LYS A 76 0.46 9.99 17.57
N TRP A 77 0.34 10.82 16.53
CA TRP A 77 0.11 10.38 15.17
C TRP A 77 1.25 9.47 14.68
N CYS A 78 2.49 9.88 14.86
CA CYS A 78 3.67 9.09 14.52
C CYS A 78 3.64 7.71 15.20
N ARG A 79 3.38 7.69 16.51
CA ARG A 79 3.26 6.43 17.26
C ARG A 79 2.18 5.51 16.68
N ARG A 80 1.02 6.03 16.30
CA ARG A 80 -0.06 5.24 15.70
C ARG A 80 0.33 4.65 14.36
N VAL A 81 0.94 5.45 13.47
CA VAL A 81 1.39 4.96 12.16
C VAL A 81 2.40 3.83 12.30
N TYR A 82 3.38 3.93 13.20
CA TYR A 82 4.33 2.85 13.44
C TYR A 82 3.66 1.59 13.97
N LEU A 83 2.69 1.73 14.89
CA LEU A 83 1.92 0.58 15.41
C LEU A 83 1.06 -0.06 14.32
N ASP A 84 0.36 0.73 13.51
CA ASP A 84 -0.56 0.22 12.50
C ASP A 84 0.19 -0.45 11.34
N VAL A 85 1.35 0.09 10.94
CA VAL A 85 2.08 -0.41 9.77
C VAL A 85 3.12 -1.47 10.15
N LEU A 86 3.92 -1.22 11.20
CA LEU A 86 5.05 -2.08 11.58
C LEU A 86 4.81 -2.94 12.82
N GLY A 87 3.69 -2.72 13.54
CA GLY A 87 3.37 -3.45 14.78
C GLY A 87 4.23 -3.07 15.98
N ARG A 88 5.03 -2.02 15.90
CA ARG A 88 5.87 -1.49 16.98
C ARG A 88 5.75 0.01 17.18
N ILE A 89 6.20 0.51 18.30
CA ILE A 89 6.34 1.96 18.51
C ILE A 89 7.62 2.47 17.81
N PRO A 90 7.68 3.76 17.43
CA PRO A 90 8.91 4.35 16.93
C PRO A 90 10.00 4.37 18.02
N SER A 91 11.24 4.24 17.61
CA SER A 91 12.37 4.53 18.48
C SER A 91 12.43 6.03 18.83
N ILE A 92 13.17 6.39 19.87
CA ILE A 92 13.35 7.81 20.26
C ILE A 92 13.92 8.63 19.10
N SER A 93 14.89 8.08 18.37
CA SER A 93 15.49 8.77 17.21
C SER A 93 14.51 8.96 16.05
N GLU A 94 13.67 7.98 15.76
CA GLU A 94 12.64 8.07 14.73
C GLU A 94 11.57 9.11 15.09
N LEU A 95 11.10 9.09 16.34
CA LEU A 95 10.12 10.04 16.84
C LEU A 95 10.69 11.47 16.84
N ASP A 96 11.89 11.66 17.35
CA ASP A 96 12.55 12.95 17.41
C ASP A 96 12.80 13.54 16.02
N ALA A 97 13.25 12.73 15.07
CA ALA A 97 13.44 13.15 13.69
C ALA A 97 12.11 13.64 13.06
N PHE A 98 11.02 12.91 13.29
CA PHE A 98 9.70 13.27 12.78
C PHE A 98 9.15 14.56 13.44
N VAL A 99 9.26 14.70 14.76
CA VAL A 99 8.71 15.88 15.47
C VAL A 99 9.52 17.15 15.14
N LYS A 100 10.83 17.04 14.95
CA LYS A 100 11.71 18.16 14.56
C LYS A 100 11.54 18.59 13.11
N ASP A 101 11.02 17.74 12.25
CA ASP A 101 10.72 18.10 10.85
C ASP A 101 9.61 19.15 10.80
N LYS A 102 9.89 20.29 10.13
CA LYS A 102 8.97 21.41 9.95
C LYS A 102 8.27 21.40 8.58
N SER A 103 8.53 20.41 7.75
CA SER A 103 7.89 20.30 6.43
C SER A 103 6.38 20.03 6.57
N LYS A 104 5.60 20.63 5.67
CA LYS A 104 4.13 20.47 5.69
C LYS A 104 3.68 19.06 5.31
N ASP A 105 4.49 18.36 4.54
CA ASP A 105 4.26 17.02 3.99
C ASP A 105 4.96 15.90 4.81
N LYS A 106 5.42 16.20 6.02
CA LYS A 106 6.17 15.24 6.85
C LYS A 106 5.40 13.95 7.15
N ARG A 107 4.07 14.04 7.29
CA ARG A 107 3.22 12.86 7.55
C ARG A 107 3.17 11.94 6.34
N GLU A 108 3.00 12.52 5.17
CA GLU A 108 3.01 11.79 3.90
C GLU A 108 4.38 11.14 3.66
N LYS A 109 5.46 11.90 3.82
CA LYS A 109 6.84 11.40 3.73
C LYS A 109 7.14 10.26 4.70
N LEU A 110 6.61 10.32 5.93
CA LEU A 110 6.80 9.24 6.90
C LEU A 110 6.09 7.97 6.44
N VAL A 111 4.85 8.06 5.96
CA VAL A 111 4.09 6.91 5.45
C VAL A 111 4.80 6.30 4.25
N ASP A 112 5.21 7.14 3.29
CA ASP A 112 5.96 6.69 2.11
C ASP A 112 7.26 5.98 2.51
N LYS A 113 8.02 6.57 3.43
CA LYS A 113 9.25 5.96 3.96
C LYS A 113 8.99 4.59 4.58
N ILE A 114 8.01 4.46 5.47
CA ILE A 114 7.74 3.20 6.16
C ILE A 114 7.28 2.10 5.18
N LEU A 115 6.55 2.46 4.13
CA LEU A 115 6.04 1.51 3.15
C LEU A 115 7.06 1.11 2.08
N ASN A 116 7.99 2.00 1.73
CA ASN A 116 8.86 1.82 0.56
C ASN A 116 10.36 1.67 0.89
N ASP A 117 10.79 2.00 2.12
CA ASP A 117 12.20 1.84 2.53
C ASP A 117 12.47 0.36 2.87
N PRO A 118 13.44 -0.29 2.20
CA PRO A 118 13.80 -1.69 2.45
C PRO A 118 14.13 -2.03 3.91
N ASN A 119 14.56 -1.05 4.70
CA ASN A 119 14.88 -1.25 6.11
C ASN A 119 13.66 -1.63 6.96
N TYR A 120 12.44 -1.30 6.53
CA TYR A 120 11.20 -1.62 7.23
C TYR A 120 10.46 -2.85 6.66
N THR A 121 10.92 -3.40 5.53
CA THR A 121 10.24 -4.51 4.83
C THR A 121 10.01 -5.72 5.73
N GLU A 122 11.03 -6.11 6.52
CA GLU A 122 10.93 -7.27 7.40
C GLU A 122 9.96 -7.04 8.57
N GLU A 123 9.97 -5.85 9.16
CA GLU A 123 9.04 -5.49 10.25
C GLU A 123 7.60 -5.44 9.72
N TYR A 124 7.39 -4.80 8.58
CA TYR A 124 6.11 -4.78 7.88
C TYR A 124 5.59 -6.20 7.61
N ALA A 125 6.41 -7.04 6.99
CA ALA A 125 6.02 -8.40 6.65
C ALA A 125 5.74 -9.26 7.89
N ALA A 126 6.49 -9.11 8.97
CA ALA A 126 6.27 -9.81 10.22
C ALA A 126 4.96 -9.40 10.89
N ASN A 127 4.67 -8.09 10.96
CA ASN A 127 3.42 -7.58 11.52
C ASN A 127 2.22 -8.11 10.74
N TRP A 128 2.19 -7.89 9.44
CA TRP A 128 1.04 -8.24 8.60
C TRP A 128 0.87 -9.75 8.43
N SER A 129 1.95 -10.54 8.43
CA SER A 129 1.83 -12.00 8.43
C SER A 129 1.15 -12.52 9.70
N THR A 130 1.42 -11.90 10.86
CA THR A 130 0.77 -12.25 12.13
C THR A 130 -0.72 -11.91 12.10
N VAL A 131 -1.07 -10.69 11.66
CA VAL A 131 -2.46 -10.24 11.54
C VAL A 131 -3.25 -11.17 10.62
N TRP A 132 -2.74 -11.37 9.39
CA TRP A 132 -3.42 -12.17 8.38
C TRP A 132 -3.47 -13.67 8.71
N THR A 133 -2.47 -14.21 9.39
CA THR A 133 -2.55 -15.59 9.91
C THR A 133 -3.74 -15.74 10.83
N ASN A 134 -3.94 -14.79 11.76
CA ASN A 134 -5.08 -14.83 12.67
C ASN A 134 -6.44 -14.66 11.94
N VAL A 135 -6.49 -13.90 10.87
CA VAL A 135 -7.69 -13.74 10.04
C VAL A 135 -8.00 -15.02 9.25
N LEU A 136 -6.98 -15.63 8.62
CA LEU A 136 -7.19 -16.74 7.67
C LEU A 136 -7.38 -18.10 8.35
N ILE A 137 -6.61 -18.40 9.40
CA ILE A 137 -6.66 -19.69 10.09
C ILE A 137 -7.02 -19.60 11.58
N GLY A 138 -7.43 -18.40 12.04
CA GLY A 138 -7.81 -18.18 13.43
C GLY A 138 -6.61 -18.06 14.38
N ARG A 139 -6.89 -17.68 15.63
CA ARG A 139 -5.84 -17.50 16.66
C ARG A 139 -5.20 -18.81 17.08
N ASN A 140 -5.97 -19.89 17.09
CA ASN A 140 -5.53 -21.22 17.55
C ASN A 140 -5.19 -22.18 16.40
N GLY A 141 -5.47 -21.80 15.15
CA GLY A 141 -5.21 -22.65 13.98
C GLY A 141 -3.74 -23.05 13.89
N GLY A 142 -3.49 -24.37 13.86
CA GLY A 142 -2.15 -24.93 13.76
C GLY A 142 -1.32 -24.92 15.04
N MET A 143 -1.95 -24.72 16.22
CA MET A 143 -1.28 -24.79 17.52
C MET A 143 -1.38 -26.15 18.20
N GLU A 144 -2.25 -27.04 17.72
CA GLU A 144 -2.44 -28.38 18.26
C GLU A 144 -1.49 -29.38 17.56
N ASP A 145 -0.95 -30.34 18.32
CA ASP A 145 0.07 -31.28 17.85
C ASP A 145 -0.44 -32.19 16.71
N ASP A 146 -1.72 -32.58 16.76
CA ASP A 146 -2.33 -33.52 15.79
C ASP A 146 -3.04 -32.82 14.62
N THR A 147 -2.84 -31.52 14.45
CA THR A 147 -3.49 -30.79 13.35
C THR A 147 -2.77 -30.93 12.02
N LEU A 148 -3.54 -31.02 10.94
CA LEU A 148 -3.00 -30.94 9.57
C LEU A 148 -2.54 -29.53 9.18
N ILE A 149 -2.94 -28.52 9.94
CA ILE A 149 -2.60 -27.12 9.73
C ILE A 149 -1.22 -26.84 10.31
N SER A 150 -0.42 -26.06 9.58
CA SER A 150 0.84 -25.52 10.08
C SER A 150 0.77 -24.02 10.15
N ARG A 151 0.67 -23.47 11.37
CA ARG A 151 0.71 -22.01 11.60
C ARG A 151 2.01 -21.42 11.09
N GLU A 152 3.13 -22.09 11.33
CA GLU A 152 4.44 -21.68 10.80
C GLU A 152 4.44 -21.64 9.27
N GLY A 153 3.85 -22.66 8.62
CA GLY A 153 3.73 -22.73 7.17
C GLY A 153 2.92 -21.57 6.59
N MET A 154 1.78 -21.22 7.21
CA MET A 154 0.97 -20.07 6.81
C MET A 154 1.71 -18.77 7.03
N MET A 155 2.32 -18.58 8.20
CA MET A 155 3.10 -17.37 8.50
C MET A 155 4.25 -17.18 7.52
N LYS A 156 4.96 -18.25 7.16
CA LYS A 156 6.03 -18.17 6.17
C LYS A 156 5.53 -17.74 4.80
N TYR A 157 4.44 -18.33 4.32
CA TYR A 157 3.81 -17.94 3.04
C TYR A 157 3.41 -16.47 3.03
N LEU A 158 2.73 -15.99 4.10
CA LEU A 158 2.28 -14.62 4.22
C LEU A 158 3.45 -13.63 4.33
N ARG A 159 4.46 -13.95 5.17
CA ARG A 159 5.65 -13.11 5.32
C ARG A 159 6.38 -12.93 3.99
N ASP A 160 6.60 -14.02 3.26
CA ASP A 160 7.20 -14.00 1.92
C ASP A 160 6.34 -13.20 0.91
N SER A 161 5.02 -13.23 1.05
CA SER A 161 4.09 -12.49 0.20
C SER A 161 4.12 -10.98 0.48
N PHE A 162 4.07 -10.59 1.75
CA PHE A 162 4.15 -9.19 2.15
C PHE A 162 5.53 -8.58 1.91
N ALA A 163 6.61 -9.31 2.18
CA ALA A 163 7.97 -8.85 1.91
C ALA A 163 8.23 -8.55 0.42
N ARG A 164 7.56 -9.27 -0.47
CA ARG A 164 7.65 -9.06 -1.93
C ARG A 164 6.55 -8.14 -2.47
N ASN A 165 5.75 -7.56 -1.62
CA ASN A 165 4.58 -6.76 -2.00
C ASN A 165 3.71 -7.46 -3.05
N LYS A 166 3.38 -8.75 -2.82
CA LYS A 166 2.58 -9.56 -3.75
C LYS A 166 1.20 -8.93 -3.94
N PRO A 167 0.70 -8.76 -5.18
CA PRO A 167 -0.65 -8.28 -5.44
C PRO A 167 -1.70 -9.13 -4.71
N TYR A 168 -2.71 -8.48 -4.16
CA TYR A 168 -3.72 -9.13 -3.32
C TYR A 168 -4.54 -10.18 -4.07
N ASP A 169 -4.94 -9.90 -5.30
CA ASP A 169 -5.62 -10.84 -6.18
C ASP A 169 -4.80 -12.12 -6.41
N ARG A 170 -3.48 -11.97 -6.59
CA ARG A 170 -2.57 -13.10 -6.73
C ARG A 170 -2.47 -13.91 -5.45
N MET A 171 -2.40 -13.23 -4.30
CA MET A 171 -2.38 -13.90 -3.00
C MET A 171 -3.66 -14.71 -2.77
N VAL A 172 -4.83 -14.13 -3.06
CA VAL A 172 -6.12 -14.82 -2.94
C VAL A 172 -6.19 -16.03 -3.87
N TYR A 173 -5.81 -15.86 -5.15
CA TYR A 173 -5.76 -16.97 -6.10
C TYR A 173 -4.90 -18.13 -5.58
N GLU A 174 -3.70 -17.84 -5.07
CA GLU A 174 -2.81 -18.87 -4.49
C GLU A 174 -3.44 -19.55 -3.28
N LEU A 175 -4.14 -18.82 -2.40
CA LEU A 175 -4.80 -19.39 -1.22
C LEU A 175 -5.92 -20.38 -1.58
N VAL A 176 -6.70 -20.08 -2.62
CA VAL A 176 -7.85 -20.92 -3.02
C VAL A 176 -7.50 -22.04 -3.99
N THR A 177 -6.32 -22.00 -4.62
CA THR A 177 -5.87 -23.02 -5.58
C THR A 177 -4.65 -23.82 -5.10
N ALA A 178 -4.15 -23.55 -3.89
CA ALA A 178 -2.94 -24.15 -3.37
C ALA A 178 -3.05 -25.68 -3.25
N THR A 179 -2.00 -26.36 -3.70
CA THR A 179 -1.80 -27.79 -3.51
C THR A 179 -0.43 -28.05 -2.92
N GLY A 180 -0.28 -29.16 -2.20
CA GLY A 180 1.00 -29.55 -1.60
C GLY A 180 0.93 -29.77 -0.11
N SER A 181 2.07 -29.70 0.58
CA SER A 181 2.17 -29.91 2.03
C SER A 181 2.04 -28.60 2.80
N THR A 182 1.35 -28.67 3.92
CA THR A 182 1.17 -27.52 4.85
C THR A 182 2.42 -27.22 5.68
N LYS A 183 3.28 -28.22 5.94
CA LYS A 183 4.39 -28.12 6.92
C LYS A 183 5.70 -27.74 6.23
N PRO A 184 6.44 -26.72 6.73
CA PRO A 184 7.79 -26.40 6.26
C PRO A 184 8.73 -27.60 6.36
N GLY A 185 9.70 -27.66 5.44
CA GLY A 185 10.71 -28.74 5.42
C GLY A 185 10.23 -30.06 4.81
N THR A 186 8.97 -30.16 4.38
CA THR A 186 8.45 -31.34 3.66
C THR A 186 8.55 -31.15 2.15
N ASP A 187 8.57 -32.27 1.42
CA ASP A 187 8.47 -32.25 -0.03
C ASP A 187 7.19 -31.57 -0.47
N LYS A 188 7.29 -30.74 -1.51
CA LYS A 188 6.17 -29.96 -2.07
C LYS A 188 5.51 -28.99 -1.04
N PHE A 189 6.29 -28.48 -0.09
CA PHE A 189 5.79 -27.48 0.85
C PHE A 189 5.17 -26.29 0.11
N ASN A 190 3.94 -25.98 0.49
CA ASN A 190 3.22 -24.78 0.04
C ASN A 190 2.37 -24.24 1.20
N GLY A 191 2.84 -23.15 1.84
CA GLY A 191 2.17 -22.60 3.02
C GLY A 191 0.75 -22.09 2.77
N ALA A 192 0.40 -21.72 1.53
CA ALA A 192 -0.94 -21.27 1.18
C ALA A 192 -1.99 -22.39 1.34
N THR A 193 -1.61 -23.67 1.24
CA THR A 193 -2.49 -24.83 1.43
C THR A 193 -3.19 -24.84 2.79
N ASN A 194 -2.58 -24.20 3.80
CA ASN A 194 -3.16 -24.12 5.15
C ASN A 194 -4.52 -23.44 5.19
N PHE A 195 -4.80 -22.52 4.24
CA PHE A 195 -6.10 -21.83 4.17
C PHE A 195 -7.24 -22.81 3.91
N LEU A 196 -7.11 -23.64 2.87
CA LEU A 196 -8.15 -24.62 2.52
C LEU A 196 -8.20 -25.78 3.53
N VAL A 197 -7.06 -26.24 4.03
CA VAL A 197 -7.00 -27.31 5.04
C VAL A 197 -7.74 -26.93 6.30
N MET A 198 -7.66 -25.65 6.72
CA MET A 198 -8.45 -25.13 7.85
C MET A 198 -9.96 -25.25 7.63
N LYS A 199 -10.42 -25.29 6.39
CA LYS A 199 -11.84 -25.31 6.01
C LYS A 199 -12.37 -26.70 5.65
N VAL A 200 -11.51 -27.73 5.63
CA VAL A 200 -11.86 -29.08 5.13
C VAL A 200 -12.93 -29.80 5.96
N ASN A 201 -13.10 -29.48 7.22
CA ASN A 201 -14.02 -30.21 8.10
C ASN A 201 -15.46 -29.69 8.12
N GLU A 202 -15.82 -28.70 7.29
CA GLU A 202 -17.12 -28.06 7.36
C GLU A 202 -17.62 -27.58 6.01
N GLU A 203 -18.94 -27.38 5.90
CA GLU A 203 -19.61 -26.61 4.84
C GLU A 203 -18.94 -25.24 4.56
N MET A 204 -18.05 -24.80 5.44
CA MET A 204 -17.26 -23.58 5.31
C MET A 204 -16.23 -23.58 4.16
N ALA A 205 -15.83 -24.73 3.64
CA ALA A 205 -14.96 -24.78 2.45
C ALA A 205 -15.66 -24.16 1.22
N VAL A 206 -16.95 -24.43 1.08
CA VAL A 206 -17.78 -23.85 0.01
C VAL A 206 -18.03 -22.37 0.25
N GLN A 207 -18.32 -21.96 1.49
CA GLN A 207 -18.53 -20.55 1.84
C GLN A 207 -17.26 -19.69 1.75
N ALA A 208 -16.07 -20.28 1.93
CA ALA A 208 -14.79 -19.56 1.79
C ALA A 208 -14.39 -19.31 0.33
N THR A 209 -14.99 -20.02 -0.62
CA THR A 209 -14.70 -19.94 -2.06
C THR A 209 -15.80 -19.29 -2.89
N ALA A 210 -16.94 -19.00 -2.27
CA ALA A 210 -18.08 -18.29 -2.87
C ALA A 210 -17.96 -16.78 -2.69
#